data_e6483eb564d6635a4bd1e4cd08a276e5
#
_entry.id   e6483eb564d6635a4bd1e4cd08a276e5
#
_cell.length_a   1.000
_cell.length_b   1.000
_cell.length_c   1.000
_cell.angle_alpha   90.00
_cell.angle_beta   90.00
_cell.angle_gamma   90.00
#
_symmetry.space_group_name_H-M   'P 1'
#
loop_
_entity.id
_entity.type
_entity.pdbx_description
1 polymer ?
#
loop_
_entity_poly.entity_id
_entity_poly.type
_entity_poly.pdbx_seq_one_letter_code
_entity_poly.pdbx_strand_id
1 'polypeptide(L)'
;MEHNFVPLLLGADINVYSMARAFHEAYGVETIAYGMYPSGPCYGSDIIDYRVRENNDDPEVVLRSVTEVAQEFPTKQVLVLGCGDNYLTAIAENLPRFPANVVAPYIDLQLMETLIHKEKFYELCDRYGIDHPATFVYKKGMGHDFELPFPGPFVVKPAESATYWDHPFDTQKKAYVLQTRQEVDAVIDQIYGAGYEDALILQDFIPGDDSYMRVVTNYSGEDGKVRLMCVGHVLLEEHTRHGIGNHAVIITEDEPALCEQLRNFLEDIKFTGFSNFDVKFDQRDGKFKVFEINCRQGRSNYYVTGAGYNLARYLVEDRIEHKPCQLTVTKNRHLWRVIPAKVAYDYIPSRYHAEMRALIEQGAWVNPLFYRADRNLIHKLRILRDQWRYKERYASSMEKAN
;
A
#
# COMPACT_ATOMS: atom_id res chain seq x y z
N MET A 1 -20.23 -18.17 -17.01
CA MET A 1 -21.27 -17.14 -16.97
C MET A 1 -20.64 -15.82 -17.36
N GLU A 2 -21.29 -15.03 -18.18
CA GLU A 2 -20.77 -13.70 -18.53
C GLU A 2 -21.06 -12.75 -17.37
N HIS A 3 -20.02 -12.08 -16.85
CA HIS A 3 -20.14 -11.14 -15.75
C HIS A 3 -20.51 -9.75 -16.28
N ASN A 4 -21.34 -9.02 -15.52
CA ASN A 4 -21.81 -7.67 -15.87
C ASN A 4 -20.80 -6.57 -15.50
N PHE A 5 -19.52 -6.90 -15.36
CA PHE A 5 -18.47 -5.95 -15.05
C PHE A 5 -17.15 -6.27 -15.77
N VAL A 6 -16.30 -5.26 -15.87
CA VAL A 6 -14.92 -5.33 -16.37
C VAL A 6 -14.01 -4.63 -15.37
N PRO A 7 -13.00 -5.31 -14.80
CA PRO A 7 -12.00 -4.65 -13.98
C PRO A 7 -11.04 -3.82 -14.84
N LEU A 8 -10.81 -2.58 -14.45
CA LEU A 8 -9.83 -1.68 -15.05
C LEU A 8 -8.85 -1.21 -13.98
N LEU A 9 -7.58 -1.56 -14.12
CA LEU A 9 -6.53 -1.23 -13.16
C LEU A 9 -5.52 -0.25 -13.76
N LEU A 10 -5.13 0.76 -12.97
CA LEU A 10 -4.10 1.72 -13.36
C LEU A 10 -2.80 1.41 -12.63
N GLY A 11 -1.72 1.21 -13.42
CA GLY A 11 -0.40 0.79 -12.95
C GLY A 11 0.10 -0.48 -13.64
N ALA A 12 1.26 -0.98 -13.20
CA ALA A 12 1.92 -2.14 -13.84
C ALA A 12 2.67 -3.05 -12.87
N ASP A 13 2.68 -2.72 -11.60
CA ASP A 13 3.46 -3.40 -10.55
C ASP A 13 2.75 -4.63 -9.97
N ILE A 14 3.29 -5.15 -8.89
CA ILE A 14 2.73 -6.31 -8.18
C ILE A 14 1.36 -6.03 -7.56
N ASN A 15 1.03 -4.77 -7.25
CA ASN A 15 -0.29 -4.39 -6.76
C ASN A 15 -1.36 -4.68 -7.82
N VAL A 16 -1.11 -4.22 -9.06
CA VAL A 16 -1.99 -4.47 -10.21
C VAL A 16 -2.14 -5.96 -10.49
N TYR A 17 -1.00 -6.68 -10.59
CA TYR A 17 -1.03 -8.13 -10.83
C TYR A 17 -1.80 -8.88 -9.74
N SER A 18 -1.64 -8.49 -8.48
CA SER A 18 -2.32 -9.08 -7.34
C SER A 18 -3.84 -8.91 -7.41
N MET A 19 -4.31 -7.71 -7.75
CA MET A 19 -5.75 -7.45 -7.92
C MET A 19 -6.31 -8.15 -9.16
N ALA A 20 -5.61 -8.14 -10.29
CA ALA A 20 -6.01 -8.87 -11.49
C ALA A 20 -6.12 -10.38 -11.22
N ARG A 21 -5.15 -10.96 -10.50
CA ARG A 21 -5.20 -12.34 -10.04
C ARG A 21 -6.41 -12.60 -9.14
N ALA A 22 -6.71 -11.69 -8.20
CA ALA A 22 -7.88 -11.81 -7.33
C ALA A 22 -9.20 -11.82 -8.12
N PHE A 23 -9.35 -10.96 -9.13
CA PHE A 23 -10.49 -10.98 -10.05
C PHE A 23 -10.57 -12.27 -10.85
N HIS A 24 -9.46 -12.73 -11.40
CA HIS A 24 -9.44 -13.96 -12.17
C HIS A 24 -9.75 -15.20 -11.31
N GLU A 25 -9.21 -15.28 -10.09
CA GLU A 25 -9.51 -16.38 -9.16
C GLU A 25 -10.99 -16.41 -8.73
N ALA A 26 -11.60 -15.25 -8.52
CA ALA A 26 -12.96 -15.14 -8.02
C ALA A 26 -14.01 -15.33 -9.12
N TYR A 27 -13.74 -14.83 -10.32
CA TYR A 27 -14.72 -14.65 -11.39
C TYR A 27 -14.29 -15.20 -12.74
N GLY A 28 -13.04 -15.60 -12.93
CA GLY A 28 -12.50 -16.04 -14.22
C GLY A 28 -12.43 -14.94 -15.29
N VAL A 29 -12.51 -13.68 -14.89
CA VAL A 29 -12.47 -12.53 -15.80
C VAL A 29 -11.04 -12.11 -16.09
N GLU A 30 -10.79 -11.69 -17.31
CA GLU A 30 -9.59 -10.95 -17.69
C GLU A 30 -9.71 -9.51 -17.24
N THR A 31 -8.59 -8.95 -16.76
CA THR A 31 -8.52 -7.56 -16.26
C THR A 31 -7.84 -6.68 -17.30
N ILE A 32 -8.41 -5.51 -17.61
CA ILE A 32 -7.72 -4.48 -18.38
C ILE A 32 -6.78 -3.73 -17.44
N ALA A 33 -5.51 -3.56 -17.86
CA ALA A 33 -4.55 -2.78 -17.09
C ALA A 33 -3.80 -1.79 -17.98
N TYR A 34 -3.78 -0.51 -17.57
CA TYR A 34 -2.96 0.50 -18.21
C TYR A 34 -1.68 0.75 -17.43
N GLY A 35 -0.53 0.57 -18.09
CA GLY A 35 0.78 0.93 -17.55
C GLY A 35 1.52 1.87 -18.50
N MET A 36 2.52 2.59 -17.98
CA MET A 36 3.28 3.57 -18.78
C MET A 36 4.24 2.90 -19.77
N TYR A 37 4.74 1.71 -19.44
CA TYR A 37 5.78 1.01 -20.21
C TYR A 37 5.46 -0.48 -20.35
N PRO A 38 5.96 -1.18 -21.39
CA PRO A 38 5.79 -2.63 -21.54
C PRO A 38 6.70 -3.40 -20.56
N SER A 39 6.41 -3.28 -19.27
CA SER A 39 7.25 -3.81 -18.19
C SER A 39 6.41 -4.28 -16.99
N GLY A 40 7.09 -4.81 -15.98
CA GLY A 40 6.44 -5.27 -14.75
C GLY A 40 5.76 -6.63 -14.88
N PRO A 41 5.17 -7.11 -13.78
CA PRO A 41 4.51 -8.42 -13.73
C PRO A 41 3.20 -8.51 -14.51
N CYS A 42 2.60 -7.38 -14.90
CA CYS A 42 1.37 -7.37 -15.69
C CYS A 42 1.60 -7.60 -17.18
N TYR A 43 2.73 -7.13 -17.71
CA TYR A 43 3.02 -7.21 -19.14
C TYR A 43 3.23 -8.65 -19.60
N GLY A 44 2.42 -9.10 -20.57
CA GLY A 44 2.45 -10.45 -21.14
C GLY A 44 1.89 -11.54 -20.23
N SER A 45 1.08 -11.18 -19.24
CA SER A 45 0.28 -12.11 -18.47
C SER A 45 -0.96 -12.56 -19.27
N ASP A 46 -1.36 -13.82 -19.18
CA ASP A 46 -2.56 -14.35 -19.85
C ASP A 46 -3.88 -13.97 -19.15
N ILE A 47 -3.81 -13.34 -17.98
CA ILE A 47 -4.99 -12.93 -17.21
C ILE A 47 -5.21 -11.40 -17.27
N ILE A 48 -4.38 -10.68 -18.04
CA ILE A 48 -4.40 -9.22 -18.11
C ILE A 48 -4.30 -8.77 -19.57
N ASP A 49 -5.32 -8.06 -20.05
CA ASP A 49 -5.23 -7.22 -21.25
C ASP A 49 -4.41 -5.97 -20.91
N TYR A 50 -3.09 -6.08 -21.11
CA TYR A 50 -2.16 -5.02 -20.72
C TYR A 50 -1.98 -4.01 -21.85
N ARG A 51 -2.38 -2.78 -21.58
CA ARG A 51 -2.34 -1.66 -22.53
C ARG A 51 -1.28 -0.65 -22.09
N VAL A 52 -0.40 -0.23 -23.01
CA VAL A 52 0.60 0.81 -22.74
C VAL A 52 0.02 2.18 -23.02
N ARG A 53 0.13 3.09 -22.06
CA ARG A 53 -0.30 4.48 -22.19
C ARG A 53 0.71 5.40 -21.48
N GLU A 54 1.39 6.22 -22.25
CA GLU A 54 2.30 7.24 -21.70
C GLU A 54 1.54 8.23 -20.83
N ASN A 55 2.19 8.74 -19.78
CA ASN A 55 1.64 9.67 -18.81
C ASN A 55 0.31 9.20 -18.19
N ASN A 56 0.19 7.90 -17.95
CA ASN A 56 -1.05 7.28 -17.44
C ASN A 56 -1.38 7.64 -15.98
N ASP A 57 -0.65 8.55 -15.37
CA ASP A 57 -0.92 9.19 -14.07
C ASP A 57 -1.37 10.65 -14.19
N ASP A 58 -1.37 11.21 -15.41
CA ASP A 58 -1.98 12.51 -15.68
C ASP A 58 -3.51 12.40 -15.62
N PRO A 59 -4.22 13.29 -14.87
CA PRO A 59 -5.67 13.21 -14.71
C PRO A 59 -6.46 13.17 -16.03
N GLU A 60 -6.07 13.94 -17.05
CA GLU A 60 -6.76 13.96 -18.34
C GLU A 60 -6.49 12.68 -19.15
N VAL A 61 -5.31 12.08 -19.00
CA VAL A 61 -5.00 10.78 -19.63
C VAL A 61 -5.78 9.67 -18.94
N VAL A 62 -5.91 9.71 -17.62
CA VAL A 62 -6.74 8.76 -16.84
C VAL A 62 -8.19 8.87 -17.26
N LEU A 63 -8.76 10.08 -17.31
CA LEU A 63 -10.14 10.28 -17.76
C LEU A 63 -10.38 9.69 -19.14
N ARG A 64 -9.47 9.93 -20.08
CA ARG A 64 -9.56 9.39 -21.45
C ARG A 64 -9.51 7.87 -21.45
N SER A 65 -8.54 7.28 -20.75
CA SER A 65 -8.38 5.83 -20.67
C SER A 65 -9.61 5.13 -20.08
N VAL A 66 -10.17 5.68 -19.01
CA VAL A 66 -11.38 5.17 -18.37
C VAL A 66 -12.60 5.32 -19.29
N THR A 67 -12.74 6.47 -19.97
CA THR A 67 -13.84 6.73 -20.90
C THR A 67 -13.80 5.79 -22.11
N GLU A 68 -12.62 5.54 -22.67
CA GLU A 68 -12.44 4.59 -23.79
C GLU A 68 -12.92 3.19 -23.40
N VAL A 69 -12.53 2.69 -22.22
CA VAL A 69 -12.97 1.37 -21.75
C VAL A 69 -14.48 1.37 -21.44
N ALA A 70 -15.02 2.42 -20.87
CA ALA A 70 -16.45 2.54 -20.63
C ALA A 70 -17.28 2.50 -21.93
N GLN A 71 -16.76 3.09 -23.02
CA GLN A 71 -17.35 3.04 -24.34
C GLN A 71 -17.17 1.68 -25.04
N GLU A 72 -16.04 1.00 -24.81
CA GLU A 72 -15.77 -0.37 -25.30
C GLU A 72 -16.75 -1.39 -24.70
N PHE A 73 -17.19 -1.17 -23.45
CA PHE A 73 -18.11 -2.03 -22.71
C PHE A 73 -19.39 -1.31 -22.24
N PRO A 74 -20.22 -0.80 -23.17
CA PRO A 74 -21.33 0.09 -22.82
C PRO A 74 -22.45 -0.58 -21.99
N THR A 75 -22.50 -1.90 -21.96
CA THR A 75 -23.50 -2.70 -21.22
C THR A 75 -22.95 -3.29 -19.92
N LYS A 76 -21.68 -3.07 -19.61
CA LYS A 76 -21.04 -3.56 -18.39
C LYS A 76 -20.64 -2.41 -17.47
N GLN A 77 -20.56 -2.67 -16.17
CA GLN A 77 -19.94 -1.76 -15.22
C GLN A 77 -18.40 -1.86 -15.33
N VAL A 78 -17.71 -0.73 -15.42
CA VAL A 78 -16.25 -0.68 -15.40
C VAL A 78 -15.77 -0.36 -14.00
N LEU A 79 -15.16 -1.34 -13.33
CA LEU A 79 -14.60 -1.21 -11.99
C LEU A 79 -13.18 -0.65 -12.07
N VAL A 80 -12.99 0.62 -11.71
CA VAL A 80 -11.71 1.33 -11.81
C VAL A 80 -10.96 1.31 -10.49
N LEU A 81 -9.71 0.81 -10.48
CA LEU A 81 -8.82 0.85 -9.33
C LEU A 81 -7.45 1.44 -9.69
N GLY A 82 -7.01 2.42 -8.91
CA GLY A 82 -5.65 2.94 -8.94
C GLY A 82 -4.73 2.12 -8.02
N CYS A 83 -3.63 1.64 -8.56
CA CYS A 83 -2.69 0.81 -7.81
C CYS A 83 -1.42 1.57 -7.39
N GLY A 84 -1.54 2.87 -7.19
CA GLY A 84 -0.51 3.80 -6.73
C GLY A 84 -1.15 5.13 -6.34
N ASP A 85 -0.47 5.93 -5.54
CA ASP A 85 -1.04 7.17 -4.99
C ASP A 85 -1.31 8.22 -6.08
N ASN A 86 -0.42 8.33 -7.07
CA ASN A 86 -0.61 9.17 -8.26
C ASN A 86 -1.87 8.79 -9.06
N TYR A 87 -2.11 7.50 -9.28
CA TYR A 87 -3.35 7.03 -9.95
C TYR A 87 -4.59 7.29 -9.11
N LEU A 88 -4.47 7.14 -7.79
CA LEU A 88 -5.56 7.41 -6.86
C LEU A 88 -6.01 8.87 -6.95
N THR A 89 -5.07 9.81 -6.89
CA THR A 89 -5.33 11.26 -7.01
C THR A 89 -6.00 11.59 -8.34
N ALA A 90 -5.44 11.08 -9.45
CA ALA A 90 -6.01 11.29 -10.78
C ALA A 90 -7.43 10.72 -10.95
N ILE A 91 -7.75 9.57 -10.29
CA ILE A 91 -9.11 9.04 -10.25
C ILE A 91 -10.02 9.95 -9.43
N ALA A 92 -9.60 10.38 -8.24
CA ALA A 92 -10.41 11.19 -7.34
C ALA A 92 -10.80 12.54 -7.95
N GLU A 93 -9.88 13.19 -8.66
CA GLU A 93 -10.14 14.42 -9.41
C GLU A 93 -11.18 14.24 -10.51
N ASN A 94 -11.28 13.03 -11.06
CA ASN A 94 -12.16 12.73 -12.19
C ASN A 94 -13.48 12.03 -11.80
N LEU A 95 -13.72 11.70 -10.52
CA LEU A 95 -14.95 11.02 -10.09
C LEU A 95 -16.24 11.63 -10.68
N PRO A 96 -16.45 12.98 -10.66
CA PRO A 96 -17.68 13.58 -11.21
C PRO A 96 -17.73 13.61 -12.74
N ARG A 97 -16.62 13.29 -13.43
CA ARG A 97 -16.49 13.35 -14.89
C ARG A 97 -16.61 11.97 -15.56
N PHE A 98 -16.54 10.89 -14.78
CA PHE A 98 -16.59 9.54 -15.34
C PHE A 98 -17.97 9.21 -15.93
N PRO A 99 -18.02 8.38 -17.00
CA PRO A 99 -19.26 7.86 -17.56
C PRO A 99 -20.11 7.11 -16.51
N ALA A 100 -21.43 7.10 -16.69
CA ALA A 100 -22.38 6.51 -15.74
C ALA A 100 -22.19 4.99 -15.47
N ASN A 101 -21.54 4.27 -16.38
CA ASN A 101 -21.20 2.86 -16.19
C ASN A 101 -19.84 2.62 -15.55
N VAL A 102 -19.17 3.67 -15.02
CA VAL A 102 -17.91 3.56 -14.29
C VAL A 102 -18.19 3.54 -12.80
N VAL A 103 -17.58 2.58 -12.11
CA VAL A 103 -17.60 2.44 -10.65
C VAL A 103 -16.18 2.59 -10.14
N ALA A 104 -15.88 3.67 -9.45
CA ALA A 104 -14.61 3.95 -8.79
C ALA A 104 -14.85 4.03 -7.27
N PRO A 105 -14.43 3.02 -6.48
CA PRO A 105 -14.80 2.88 -5.07
C PRO A 105 -13.86 3.72 -4.18
N TYR A 106 -13.94 5.04 -4.30
CA TYR A 106 -13.07 5.96 -3.57
C TYR A 106 -13.87 7.01 -2.80
N ILE A 107 -13.25 7.55 -1.77
CA ILE A 107 -13.70 8.75 -1.05
C ILE A 107 -13.52 9.99 -1.94
N ASP A 108 -14.19 11.09 -1.58
CA ASP A 108 -14.00 12.35 -2.25
C ASP A 108 -12.58 12.92 -2.08
N LEU A 109 -12.20 13.82 -2.97
CA LEU A 109 -10.86 14.42 -3.00
C LEU A 109 -10.50 15.14 -1.70
N GLN A 110 -11.45 15.86 -1.08
CA GLN A 110 -11.19 16.62 0.14
C GLN A 110 -10.83 15.72 1.34
N LEU A 111 -11.58 14.64 1.52
CA LEU A 111 -11.26 13.65 2.57
C LEU A 111 -9.94 12.95 2.25
N MET A 112 -9.71 12.61 0.98
CA MET A 112 -8.45 11.98 0.55
C MET A 112 -7.24 12.87 0.87
N GLU A 113 -7.25 14.15 0.48
CA GLU A 113 -6.19 15.12 0.77
C GLU A 113 -5.94 15.27 2.28
N THR A 114 -7.01 15.20 3.08
CA THR A 114 -6.90 15.24 4.54
C THR A 114 -6.17 14.02 5.08
N LEU A 115 -6.45 12.84 4.55
CA LEU A 115 -5.89 11.58 5.03
C LEU A 115 -4.46 11.33 4.55
N ILE A 116 -4.10 11.76 3.34
CA ILE A 116 -2.73 11.58 2.82
C ILE A 116 -1.75 12.64 3.34
N HIS A 117 -2.23 13.81 3.76
CA HIS A 117 -1.41 14.87 4.33
C HIS A 117 -1.10 14.57 5.80
N LYS A 118 0.15 14.28 6.12
CA LYS A 118 0.57 13.74 7.43
C LYS A 118 0.20 14.61 8.62
N GLU A 119 0.34 15.94 8.53
CA GLU A 119 -0.07 16.87 9.60
C GLU A 119 -1.57 16.70 9.90
N LYS A 120 -2.42 16.79 8.87
CA LYS A 120 -3.89 16.67 9.00
C LYS A 120 -4.30 15.28 9.50
N PHE A 121 -3.63 14.23 9.02
CA PHE A 121 -3.90 12.87 9.45
C PHE A 121 -3.57 12.66 10.94
N TYR A 122 -2.45 13.20 11.43
CA TYR A 122 -2.11 13.10 12.86
C TYR A 122 -3.05 13.92 13.76
N GLU A 123 -3.54 15.08 13.29
CA GLU A 123 -4.62 15.81 13.99
C GLU A 123 -5.91 14.97 14.10
N LEU A 124 -6.23 14.18 13.07
CA LEU A 124 -7.32 13.21 13.13
C LEU A 124 -6.99 12.07 14.10
N CYS A 125 -5.79 11.51 14.08
CA CYS A 125 -5.37 10.47 15.01
C CYS A 125 -5.55 10.92 16.46
N ASP A 126 -5.11 12.13 16.81
CA ASP A 126 -5.30 12.72 18.15
C ASP A 126 -6.77 12.80 18.52
N ARG A 127 -7.62 13.28 17.62
CA ARG A 127 -9.07 13.42 17.84
C ARG A 127 -9.76 12.08 18.10
N TYR A 128 -9.29 11.01 17.44
CA TYR A 128 -9.85 9.66 17.57
C TYR A 128 -9.09 8.78 18.58
N GLY A 129 -8.10 9.33 19.28
CA GLY A 129 -7.28 8.59 20.23
C GLY A 129 -6.46 7.47 19.60
N ILE A 130 -6.10 7.61 18.31
CA ILE A 130 -5.23 6.69 17.59
C ILE A 130 -3.79 7.06 17.89
N ASP A 131 -3.06 6.15 18.54
CA ASP A 131 -1.66 6.38 18.84
C ASP A 131 -0.82 6.48 17.56
N HIS A 132 0.01 7.51 17.48
CA HIS A 132 0.98 7.73 16.41
C HIS A 132 2.34 8.15 17.00
N PRO A 133 3.44 8.14 16.24
CA PRO A 133 4.72 8.63 16.75
C PRO A 133 4.60 10.06 17.26
N ALA A 134 5.21 10.39 18.39
CA ALA A 134 5.25 11.78 18.87
C ALA A 134 5.81 12.66 17.73
N THR A 135 5.08 13.72 17.42
CA THR A 135 5.28 14.49 16.18
C THR A 135 5.41 15.97 16.49
N PHE A 136 6.35 16.61 15.82
CA PHE A 136 6.51 18.05 15.75
C PHE A 136 6.42 18.50 14.29
N VAL A 137 5.54 19.45 13.99
CA VAL A 137 5.39 19.99 12.64
C VAL A 137 6.28 21.20 12.49
N TYR A 138 7.30 21.10 11.65
CA TYR A 138 8.20 22.22 11.33
C TYR A 138 7.74 22.91 10.05
N LYS A 139 7.50 24.23 10.13
CA LYS A 139 7.09 25.05 8.97
C LYS A 139 8.25 25.92 8.50
N LYS A 140 8.35 26.14 7.20
CA LYS A 140 9.38 26.99 6.59
C LYS A 140 9.47 28.34 7.30
N GLY A 141 10.68 28.74 7.67
CA GLY A 141 10.93 30.01 8.34
C GLY A 141 10.86 29.99 9.88
N MET A 142 10.60 28.85 10.51
CA MET A 142 10.61 28.74 11.99
C MET A 142 12.01 28.93 12.60
N GLY A 143 13.07 28.78 11.79
CA GLY A 143 14.47 28.83 12.27
C GLY A 143 14.82 27.60 13.11
N HIS A 144 15.97 27.63 13.78
CA HIS A 144 16.47 26.50 14.58
C HIS A 144 16.23 26.65 16.09
N ASP A 145 15.56 27.70 16.52
CA ASP A 145 15.23 27.94 17.95
C ASP A 145 13.88 27.32 18.30
N PHE A 146 13.85 25.97 18.36
CA PHE A 146 12.69 25.20 18.79
C PHE A 146 13.12 23.96 19.58
N GLU A 147 12.27 23.47 20.46
CA GLU A 147 12.47 22.22 21.20
C GLU A 147 11.59 21.09 20.64
N LEU A 148 12.17 19.89 20.54
CA LEU A 148 11.42 18.69 20.17
C LEU A 148 10.84 18.04 21.44
N PRO A 149 9.57 17.65 21.45
CA PRO A 149 8.92 17.06 22.63
C PRO A 149 9.31 15.59 22.87
N PHE A 150 10.34 15.11 22.20
CA PHE A 150 10.85 13.72 22.28
C PHE A 150 12.38 13.71 22.12
N PRO A 151 13.06 12.72 22.73
CA PRO A 151 14.49 12.52 22.56
C PRO A 151 14.81 11.93 21.16
N GLY A 152 16.10 12.02 20.75
CA GLY A 152 16.58 11.26 19.58
C GLY A 152 16.65 9.73 19.82
N PRO A 153 16.76 8.95 18.76
CA PRO A 153 16.89 9.35 17.36
C PRO A 153 15.63 10.01 16.78
N PHE A 154 15.82 10.85 15.77
CA PHE A 154 14.75 11.61 15.13
C PHE A 154 14.45 11.09 13.73
N VAL A 155 13.19 11.17 13.32
CA VAL A 155 12.80 10.98 11.93
C VAL A 155 12.37 12.31 11.33
N VAL A 156 12.92 12.66 10.17
CA VAL A 156 12.47 13.83 9.38
C VAL A 156 11.92 13.34 8.05
N LYS A 157 10.70 13.77 7.72
CA LYS A 157 10.04 13.43 6.45
C LYS A 157 9.16 14.59 5.98
N PRO A 158 8.86 14.72 4.66
CA PRO A 158 7.95 15.75 4.17
C PRO A 158 6.51 15.46 4.63
N ALA A 159 5.72 16.51 4.86
CA ALA A 159 4.29 16.38 5.12
C ALA A 159 3.56 15.86 3.88
N GLU A 160 3.93 16.34 2.72
CA GLU A 160 3.45 15.88 1.43
C GLU A 160 4.60 15.30 0.58
N SER A 161 4.42 14.06 0.14
CA SER A 161 5.47 13.35 -0.59
C SER A 161 5.53 13.74 -2.07
N ALA A 162 4.41 14.07 -2.71
CA ALA A 162 4.37 14.37 -4.14
C ALA A 162 5.23 15.61 -4.47
N THR A 163 4.90 16.74 -3.89
CA THR A 163 5.63 18.00 -4.11
C THR A 163 7.07 17.95 -3.63
N TYR A 164 7.39 17.10 -2.65
CA TYR A 164 8.76 16.91 -2.19
C TYR A 164 9.68 16.33 -3.27
N TRP A 165 9.19 15.37 -4.07
CA TRP A 165 9.98 14.78 -5.15
C TRP A 165 10.15 15.69 -6.37
N ASP A 166 9.37 16.76 -6.48
CA ASP A 166 9.52 17.79 -7.53
C ASP A 166 10.74 18.69 -7.29
N HIS A 167 11.35 18.62 -6.09
CA HIS A 167 12.53 19.40 -5.70
C HIS A 167 13.73 18.48 -5.40
N PRO A 168 14.37 17.85 -6.42
CA PRO A 168 15.40 16.85 -6.21
C PRO A 168 16.73 17.47 -5.73
N PHE A 169 17.43 16.73 -4.85
CA PHE A 169 18.79 17.01 -4.41
C PHE A 169 19.57 15.72 -4.09
N ASP A 170 20.90 15.76 -4.09
CA ASP A 170 21.77 14.56 -4.07
C ASP A 170 21.51 13.60 -2.90
N THR A 171 21.22 14.15 -1.71
CA THR A 171 21.01 13.37 -0.47
C THR A 171 19.55 13.09 -0.19
N GLN A 172 18.66 13.34 -1.14
CA GLN A 172 17.22 13.19 -0.97
C GLN A 172 16.81 11.76 -0.62
N LYS A 173 16.02 11.63 0.45
CA LYS A 173 15.46 10.38 0.95
C LYS A 173 13.97 10.56 1.26
N LYS A 174 13.20 9.47 1.22
CA LYS A 174 11.78 9.45 1.65
C LYS A 174 11.64 9.83 3.14
N ALA A 175 12.59 9.39 3.97
CA ALA A 175 12.68 9.73 5.38
C ALA A 175 14.14 9.68 5.85
N TYR A 176 14.49 10.52 6.79
CA TYR A 176 15.82 10.60 7.40
C TYR A 176 15.75 10.11 8.84
N VAL A 177 16.61 9.17 9.23
CA VAL A 177 16.80 8.78 10.63
C VAL A 177 18.11 9.42 11.11
N LEU A 178 18.01 10.30 12.11
CA LEU A 178 19.05 11.21 12.53
C LEU A 178 19.32 11.04 14.03
N GLN A 179 20.58 11.07 14.43
CA GLN A 179 20.97 10.81 15.81
C GLN A 179 21.02 12.08 16.66
N THR A 180 21.27 13.22 16.03
CA THR A 180 21.51 14.49 16.72
C THR A 180 20.62 15.60 16.19
N ARG A 181 20.39 16.61 17.02
CA ARG A 181 19.68 17.81 16.62
C ARG A 181 20.38 18.57 15.48
N GLN A 182 21.70 18.62 15.47
CA GLN A 182 22.45 19.26 14.40
C GLN A 182 22.23 18.61 13.03
N GLU A 183 22.10 17.27 13.00
CA GLU A 183 21.73 16.55 11.76
C GLU A 183 20.31 16.92 11.32
N VAL A 184 19.36 17.09 12.26
CA VAL A 184 17.99 17.54 11.96
C VAL A 184 18.01 18.91 11.31
N ASP A 185 18.72 19.88 11.92
CA ASP A 185 18.82 21.24 11.41
C ASP A 185 19.45 21.26 10.00
N ALA A 186 20.53 20.48 9.77
CA ALA A 186 21.16 20.36 8.46
C ALA A 186 20.24 19.78 7.38
N VAL A 187 19.42 18.79 7.72
CA VAL A 187 18.45 18.17 6.80
C VAL A 187 17.32 19.15 6.48
N ILE A 188 16.82 19.90 7.47
CA ILE A 188 15.83 20.97 7.26
C ILE A 188 16.34 21.99 6.25
N ASP A 189 17.57 22.47 6.44
CA ASP A 189 18.20 23.45 5.54
C ASP A 189 18.38 22.90 4.12
N GLN A 190 18.77 21.63 3.98
CA GLN A 190 18.90 20.99 2.67
C GLN A 190 17.57 20.89 1.93
N ILE A 191 16.50 20.47 2.62
CA ILE A 191 15.19 20.30 2.02
C ILE A 191 14.61 21.63 1.57
N TYR A 192 14.62 22.64 2.44
CA TYR A 192 14.12 23.97 2.07
C TYR A 192 15.03 24.72 1.11
N GLY A 193 16.33 24.46 1.18
CA GLY A 193 17.31 24.98 0.21
C GLY A 193 17.12 24.45 -1.20
N ALA A 194 16.56 23.24 -1.34
CA ALA A 194 16.17 22.65 -2.63
C ALA A 194 14.86 23.20 -3.21
N GLY A 195 14.10 24.02 -2.44
CA GLY A 195 12.90 24.69 -2.90
C GLY A 195 11.58 24.07 -2.42
N TYR A 196 11.62 23.07 -1.53
CA TYR A 196 10.39 22.55 -0.89
C TYR A 196 9.72 23.65 -0.06
N GLU A 197 8.37 23.76 -0.13
CA GLU A 197 7.62 24.86 0.48
C GLU A 197 6.70 24.43 1.63
N ASP A 198 6.30 23.16 1.68
CA ASP A 198 5.35 22.66 2.68
C ASP A 198 6.07 22.25 3.99
N ALA A 199 5.30 21.81 4.98
CA ALA A 199 5.80 21.44 6.30
C ALA A 199 6.67 20.18 6.27
N LEU A 200 7.57 20.09 7.26
CA LEU A 200 8.31 18.88 7.59
C LEU A 200 7.75 18.25 8.86
N ILE A 201 7.64 16.94 8.85
CA ILE A 201 7.22 16.13 9.98
C ILE A 201 8.45 15.59 10.68
N LEU A 202 8.71 16.08 11.88
CA LEU A 202 9.75 15.60 12.76
C LEU A 202 9.12 14.65 13.76
N GLN A 203 9.62 13.42 13.86
CA GLN A 203 9.01 12.37 14.68
C GLN A 203 10.02 11.68 15.57
N ASP A 204 9.52 11.20 16.71
CA ASP A 204 10.20 10.21 17.53
C ASP A 204 10.44 8.92 16.73
N PHE A 205 11.67 8.43 16.77
CA PHE A 205 12.01 7.15 16.14
C PHE A 205 11.50 6.00 17.00
N ILE A 206 10.60 5.18 16.46
CA ILE A 206 10.15 3.96 17.12
C ILE A 206 11.18 2.86 16.86
N PRO A 207 11.86 2.33 17.91
CA PRO A 207 12.87 1.29 17.76
C PRO A 207 12.27 -0.03 17.30
N GLY A 208 13.15 -0.93 16.85
CA GLY A 208 12.81 -2.28 16.40
C GLY A 208 13.03 -2.48 14.90
N ASP A 209 13.27 -3.72 14.53
CA ASP A 209 13.45 -4.17 13.15
C ASP A 209 12.11 -4.21 12.38
N ASP A 210 12.12 -4.69 11.15
CA ASP A 210 10.93 -4.79 10.30
C ASP A 210 9.81 -5.60 10.95
N SER A 211 10.15 -6.56 11.82
CA SER A 211 9.15 -7.41 12.49
C SER A 211 8.29 -6.68 13.54
N TYR A 212 8.57 -5.42 13.81
CA TYR A 212 7.68 -4.56 14.60
C TYR A 212 6.63 -3.86 13.74
N MET A 213 6.75 -3.90 12.40
CA MET A 213 5.77 -3.34 11.49
C MET A 213 4.52 -4.21 11.36
N ARG A 214 3.40 -3.56 11.19
CA ARG A 214 2.11 -4.15 10.81
C ARG A 214 1.54 -3.40 9.63
N VAL A 215 0.83 -4.12 8.79
CA VAL A 215 0.00 -3.56 7.74
C VAL A 215 -1.45 -3.97 8.01
N VAL A 216 -2.38 -3.01 7.95
CA VAL A 216 -3.80 -3.31 8.14
C VAL A 216 -4.55 -2.95 6.87
N THR A 217 -4.93 -3.96 6.10
CA THR A 217 -5.70 -3.80 4.86
C THR A 217 -7.18 -3.96 5.14
N ASN A 218 -7.97 -3.00 4.67
CA ASN A 218 -9.41 -2.94 4.93
C ASN A 218 -10.18 -2.73 3.64
N TYR A 219 -11.46 -3.12 3.66
CA TYR A 219 -12.46 -2.72 2.70
C TYR A 219 -13.70 -2.17 3.41
N SER A 220 -14.09 -0.97 3.07
CA SER A 220 -15.31 -0.30 3.52
C SER A 220 -16.34 -0.25 2.38
N GLY A 221 -17.57 -0.65 2.66
CA GLY A 221 -18.66 -0.65 1.71
C GLY A 221 -19.12 0.76 1.31
N GLU A 222 -20.00 0.82 0.33
CA GLU A 222 -20.60 2.08 -0.15
C GLU A 222 -21.35 2.84 0.94
N ASP A 223 -21.89 2.12 1.93
CA ASP A 223 -22.56 2.68 3.11
C ASP A 223 -21.58 3.21 4.20
N GLY A 224 -20.27 3.20 3.94
CA GLY A 224 -19.24 3.62 4.90
C GLY A 224 -19.01 2.62 6.04
N LYS A 225 -19.54 1.38 5.95
CA LYS A 225 -19.31 0.34 6.95
C LYS A 225 -18.16 -0.57 6.54
N VAL A 226 -17.28 -0.87 7.49
CA VAL A 226 -16.17 -1.79 7.25
C VAL A 226 -16.67 -3.21 7.05
N ARG A 227 -16.25 -3.86 5.98
CA ARG A 227 -16.64 -5.23 5.58
C ARG A 227 -15.51 -6.24 5.79
N LEU A 228 -14.28 -5.80 5.70
CA LEU A 228 -13.09 -6.63 5.84
C LEU A 228 -11.99 -5.88 6.56
N MET A 229 -11.35 -6.56 7.50
CA MET A 229 -10.08 -6.13 8.11
C MET A 229 -9.11 -7.30 8.18
N CYS A 230 -7.87 -7.06 7.77
CA CYS A 230 -6.81 -8.05 7.82
C CYS A 230 -5.54 -7.39 8.32
N VAL A 231 -5.00 -7.89 9.43
CA VAL A 231 -3.69 -7.47 9.94
C VAL A 231 -2.62 -8.39 9.38
N GLY A 232 -1.59 -7.81 8.82
CA GLY A 232 -0.37 -8.48 8.39
C GLY A 232 0.80 -8.10 9.28
N HIS A 233 1.40 -9.08 9.92
CA HIS A 233 2.67 -8.94 10.62
C HIS A 233 3.80 -8.97 9.59
N VAL A 234 4.45 -7.85 9.39
CA VAL A 234 5.58 -7.72 8.48
C VAL A 234 6.81 -8.35 9.13
N LEU A 235 7.46 -9.28 8.45
CA LEU A 235 8.69 -9.90 8.94
C LEU A 235 9.92 -9.34 8.22
N LEU A 236 9.74 -8.77 7.03
CA LEU A 236 10.80 -8.23 6.21
C LEU A 236 10.25 -7.20 5.22
N GLU A 237 10.96 -6.09 5.07
CA GLU A 237 10.77 -5.08 4.04
C GLU A 237 11.87 -5.10 2.98
N GLU A 238 11.72 -4.34 1.90
CA GLU A 238 12.78 -4.06 0.95
C GLU A 238 13.59 -2.85 1.42
N HIS A 239 14.91 -3.01 1.57
CA HIS A 239 15.83 -1.94 2.00
C HIS A 239 16.63 -1.31 0.86
N THR A 240 16.26 -1.59 -0.40
CA THR A 240 16.86 -0.91 -1.55
C THR A 240 16.37 0.54 -1.63
N ARG A 241 17.16 1.42 -2.24
CA ARG A 241 16.85 2.87 -2.35
C ARG A 241 15.42 3.17 -2.83
N HIS A 242 14.89 2.37 -3.77
CA HIS A 242 13.54 2.54 -4.33
C HIS A 242 12.51 1.56 -3.75
N GLY A 243 12.94 0.65 -2.88
CA GLY A 243 12.10 -0.39 -2.28
C GLY A 243 11.73 -0.13 -0.82
N ILE A 244 12.35 0.84 -0.16
CA ILE A 244 12.12 1.13 1.26
C ILE A 244 10.64 1.35 1.54
N GLY A 245 10.11 0.61 2.54
CA GLY A 245 8.70 0.61 2.92
C GLY A 245 7.82 -0.36 2.12
N ASN A 246 8.39 -1.12 1.17
CA ASN A 246 7.67 -2.21 0.52
C ASN A 246 7.83 -3.51 1.31
N HIS A 247 6.74 -4.10 1.72
CA HIS A 247 6.76 -5.38 2.42
C HIS A 247 7.19 -6.51 1.49
N ALA A 248 8.00 -7.43 2.00
CA ALA A 248 8.52 -8.59 1.27
C ALA A 248 8.07 -9.94 1.87
N VAL A 249 7.85 -10.00 3.18
CA VAL A 249 7.35 -11.18 3.91
C VAL A 249 6.33 -10.71 4.94
N ILE A 250 5.13 -11.29 4.90
CA ILE A 250 4.02 -11.00 5.83
C ILE A 250 3.42 -12.31 6.32
N ILE A 251 3.09 -12.40 7.61
CA ILE A 251 2.22 -13.44 8.16
C ILE A 251 0.96 -12.76 8.70
N THR A 252 -0.24 -13.24 8.33
CA THR A 252 -1.50 -12.69 8.87
C THR A 252 -1.57 -12.89 10.39
N GLU A 253 -2.12 -11.91 11.09
CA GLU A 253 -2.17 -11.87 12.56
C GLU A 253 -3.56 -11.43 13.05
N ASP A 254 -3.96 -11.85 14.25
CA ASP A 254 -5.22 -11.44 14.89
C ASP A 254 -4.92 -10.35 15.93
N GLU A 255 -5.30 -9.12 15.64
CA GLU A 255 -5.13 -7.95 16.52
C GLU A 255 -6.47 -7.22 16.70
N PRO A 256 -7.37 -7.80 17.52
CA PRO A 256 -8.76 -7.33 17.60
C PRO A 256 -8.89 -5.89 18.12
N ALA A 257 -8.06 -5.47 19.06
CA ALA A 257 -8.11 -4.11 19.62
C ALA A 257 -7.71 -3.06 18.56
N LEU A 258 -6.64 -3.32 17.79
CA LEU A 258 -6.22 -2.47 16.69
C LEU A 258 -7.30 -2.40 15.60
N CYS A 259 -7.87 -3.56 15.23
CA CYS A 259 -8.96 -3.62 14.25
C CYS A 259 -10.18 -2.83 14.71
N GLU A 260 -10.59 -2.94 15.96
CA GLU A 260 -11.74 -2.20 16.49
C GLU A 260 -11.52 -0.69 16.46
N GLN A 261 -10.34 -0.22 16.87
CA GLN A 261 -9.99 1.20 16.87
C GLN A 261 -10.02 1.77 15.44
N LEU A 262 -9.34 1.10 14.48
CA LEU A 262 -9.29 1.56 13.10
C LEU A 262 -10.64 1.44 12.39
N ARG A 263 -11.45 0.42 12.72
CA ARG A 263 -12.83 0.29 12.23
C ARG A 263 -13.67 1.50 12.64
N ASN A 264 -13.67 1.83 13.93
CA ASN A 264 -14.46 2.95 14.46
C ASN A 264 -14.06 4.26 13.78
N PHE A 265 -12.76 4.50 13.57
CA PHE A 265 -12.25 5.63 12.81
C PHE A 265 -12.79 5.66 11.38
N LEU A 266 -12.62 4.55 10.61
CA LEU A 266 -13.07 4.48 9.21
C LEU A 266 -14.58 4.65 9.06
N GLU A 267 -15.37 4.05 9.95
CA GLU A 267 -16.84 4.16 9.91
C GLU A 267 -17.33 5.57 10.28
N ASP A 268 -16.67 6.24 11.22
CA ASP A 268 -17.05 7.59 11.64
C ASP A 268 -16.77 8.65 10.58
N ILE A 269 -15.61 8.55 9.89
CA ILE A 269 -15.28 9.41 8.74
C ILE A 269 -16.01 8.98 7.46
N LYS A 270 -16.83 7.93 7.50
CA LYS A 270 -17.57 7.34 6.36
C LYS A 270 -16.67 6.98 5.19
N PHE A 271 -15.52 6.39 5.51
CA PHE A 271 -14.59 5.93 4.49
C PHE A 271 -15.22 4.86 3.59
N THR A 272 -14.95 4.91 2.29
CA THR A 272 -15.44 3.91 1.32
C THR A 272 -14.29 3.41 0.44
N GLY A 273 -14.35 2.13 0.06
CA GLY A 273 -13.31 1.49 -0.75
C GLY A 273 -12.21 0.84 0.08
N PHE A 274 -11.06 0.64 -0.54
CA PHE A 274 -9.89 0.05 0.11
C PHE A 274 -9.10 1.08 0.91
N SER A 275 -8.62 0.67 2.09
CA SER A 275 -7.62 1.41 2.85
C SER A 275 -6.51 0.48 3.35
N ASN A 276 -5.34 1.05 3.58
CA ASN A 276 -4.18 0.33 4.09
C ASN A 276 -3.43 1.20 5.08
N PHE A 277 -3.37 0.77 6.35
CA PHE A 277 -2.60 1.47 7.38
C PHE A 277 -1.23 0.84 7.54
N ASP A 278 -0.21 1.67 7.65
CA ASP A 278 1.13 1.27 8.06
C ASP A 278 1.31 1.60 9.54
N VAL A 279 1.62 0.57 10.35
CA VAL A 279 1.58 0.60 11.80
C VAL A 279 2.85 -0.02 12.36
N LYS A 280 3.42 0.53 13.43
CA LYS A 280 4.56 -0.08 14.14
C LYS A 280 4.24 -0.30 15.61
N PHE A 281 4.60 -1.46 16.13
CA PHE A 281 4.50 -1.75 17.55
C PHE A 281 5.67 -1.10 18.29
N ASP A 282 5.37 -0.24 19.26
CA ASP A 282 6.36 0.39 20.11
C ASP A 282 6.50 -0.40 21.41
N GLN A 283 7.66 -1.07 21.57
CA GLN A 283 7.94 -1.86 22.76
C GLN A 283 8.05 -1.01 24.04
N ARG A 284 8.31 0.30 23.92
CA ARG A 284 8.53 1.17 25.07
C ARG A 284 7.24 1.40 25.87
N ASP A 285 6.10 1.42 25.21
CA ASP A 285 4.78 1.62 25.84
C ASP A 285 3.77 0.49 25.55
N GLY A 286 4.15 -0.49 24.73
CA GLY A 286 3.32 -1.64 24.37
C GLY A 286 2.16 -1.31 23.43
N LYS A 287 2.26 -0.22 22.66
CA LYS A 287 1.19 0.27 21.78
C LYS A 287 1.54 0.18 20.31
N PHE A 288 0.52 0.08 19.48
CA PHE A 288 0.62 0.25 18.04
C PHE A 288 0.57 1.73 17.68
N LYS A 289 1.56 2.20 16.90
CA LYS A 289 1.64 3.58 16.40
C LYS A 289 1.36 3.59 14.90
N VAL A 290 0.33 4.33 14.49
CA VAL A 290 -0.06 4.45 13.08
C VAL A 290 0.81 5.52 12.41
N PHE A 291 1.46 5.17 11.29
CA PHE A 291 2.31 6.08 10.54
C PHE A 291 1.58 6.82 9.44
N GLU A 292 0.72 6.11 8.72
CA GLU A 292 -0.04 6.66 7.61
C GLU A 292 -1.22 5.76 7.24
N ILE A 293 -2.17 6.34 6.52
CA ILE A 293 -3.22 5.63 5.81
C ILE A 293 -3.03 5.85 4.31
N ASN A 294 -3.07 4.77 3.54
CA ASN A 294 -3.18 4.82 2.09
C ASN A 294 -4.63 4.57 1.70
N CYS A 295 -5.25 5.50 0.96
CA CYS A 295 -6.67 5.42 0.56
C CYS A 295 -6.91 4.47 -0.62
N ARG A 296 -6.21 3.35 -0.65
CA ARG A 296 -6.21 2.30 -1.66
C ARG A 296 -5.73 0.99 -1.07
N GLN A 297 -5.85 -0.11 -1.85
CA GLN A 297 -5.19 -1.37 -1.52
C GLN A 297 -3.66 -1.21 -1.56
N GLY A 298 -2.97 -1.83 -0.63
CA GLY A 298 -1.51 -1.78 -0.54
C GLY A 298 -0.82 -2.61 -1.64
N ARG A 299 0.47 -2.37 -1.87
CA ARG A 299 1.29 -3.16 -2.80
C ARG A 299 1.32 -4.66 -2.43
N SER A 300 1.24 -4.97 -1.14
CA SER A 300 1.20 -6.32 -0.59
C SER A 300 -0.21 -6.92 -0.50
N ASN A 301 -1.25 -6.25 -0.98
CA ASN A 301 -2.68 -6.58 -0.78
C ASN A 301 -3.04 -8.07 -0.91
N TYR A 302 -2.31 -8.82 -1.73
CA TYR A 302 -2.60 -10.22 -1.97
C TYR A 302 -2.38 -11.12 -0.73
N TYR A 303 -1.75 -10.62 0.34
CA TYR A 303 -1.66 -11.38 1.59
C TYR A 303 -3.05 -11.67 2.17
N VAL A 304 -4.01 -10.78 1.94
CA VAL A 304 -5.42 -10.92 2.33
C VAL A 304 -6.11 -11.98 1.47
N THR A 305 -5.98 -11.87 0.14
CA THR A 305 -6.56 -12.84 -0.80
C THR A 305 -5.95 -14.23 -0.60
N GLY A 306 -4.64 -14.31 -0.42
CA GLY A 306 -3.93 -15.56 -0.15
C GLY A 306 -4.38 -16.25 1.13
N ALA A 307 -4.75 -15.48 2.15
CA ALA A 307 -5.33 -16.00 3.40
C ALA A 307 -6.79 -16.48 3.26
N GLY A 308 -7.38 -16.40 2.06
CA GLY A 308 -8.74 -16.88 1.77
C GLY A 308 -9.80 -15.78 1.69
N TYR A 309 -9.44 -14.52 1.87
CA TYR A 309 -10.35 -13.37 1.86
C TYR A 309 -10.15 -12.55 0.58
N ASN A 310 -10.72 -13.01 -0.52
CA ASN A 310 -10.47 -12.44 -1.85
C ASN A 310 -11.00 -11.00 -1.96
N LEU A 311 -10.12 -10.02 -2.11
CA LEU A 311 -10.45 -8.60 -2.15
C LEU A 311 -11.40 -8.22 -3.30
N ALA A 312 -11.26 -8.87 -4.47
CA ALA A 312 -12.15 -8.63 -5.60
C ALA A 312 -13.60 -9.04 -5.31
N ARG A 313 -13.81 -10.08 -4.46
CA ARG A 313 -15.18 -10.48 -4.06
C ARG A 313 -15.84 -9.41 -3.22
N TYR A 314 -15.16 -8.86 -2.20
CA TYR A 314 -15.72 -7.80 -1.36
C TYR A 314 -16.14 -6.59 -2.20
N LEU A 315 -15.30 -6.20 -3.17
CA LEU A 315 -15.59 -5.09 -4.06
C LEU A 315 -16.79 -5.37 -4.99
N VAL A 316 -16.81 -6.52 -5.67
CA VAL A 316 -17.87 -6.87 -6.62
C VAL A 316 -19.19 -7.12 -5.91
N GLU A 317 -19.18 -7.85 -4.81
CA GLU A 317 -20.39 -8.13 -4.02
C GLU A 317 -21.02 -6.85 -3.47
N ASP A 318 -20.22 -5.85 -3.07
CA ASP A 318 -20.70 -4.55 -2.60
C ASP A 318 -21.18 -3.65 -3.76
N ARG A 319 -20.30 -3.39 -4.74
CA ARG A 319 -20.50 -2.33 -5.74
C ARG A 319 -21.27 -2.74 -6.99
N ILE A 320 -21.30 -4.03 -7.30
CA ILE A 320 -21.96 -4.56 -8.52
C ILE A 320 -23.19 -5.39 -8.16
N GLU A 321 -23.06 -6.26 -7.16
CA GLU A 321 -24.12 -7.19 -6.79
C GLU A 321 -25.00 -6.66 -5.66
N HIS A 322 -24.59 -5.58 -4.99
CA HIS A 322 -25.28 -4.93 -3.86
C HIS A 322 -25.71 -5.92 -2.77
N LYS A 323 -24.84 -6.90 -2.50
CA LYS A 323 -25.07 -7.92 -1.49
C LYS A 323 -24.80 -7.39 -0.08
N PRO A 324 -25.66 -7.72 0.90
CA PRO A 324 -25.36 -7.43 2.27
C PRO A 324 -24.10 -8.20 2.70
N CYS A 325 -23.15 -7.51 3.28
CA CYS A 325 -21.91 -8.12 3.77
C CYS A 325 -21.72 -7.77 5.25
N GLN A 326 -21.41 -8.79 6.06
CA GLN A 326 -21.04 -8.60 7.46
C GLN A 326 -19.53 -8.35 7.58
N LEU A 327 -19.13 -7.70 8.68
CA LEU A 327 -17.72 -7.52 8.98
C LEU A 327 -17.03 -8.88 9.12
N THR A 328 -15.94 -9.01 8.40
CA THR A 328 -14.97 -10.10 8.52
C THR A 328 -13.65 -9.54 9.05
N VAL A 329 -13.18 -10.05 10.19
CA VAL A 329 -11.82 -9.82 10.68
C VAL A 329 -11.07 -11.14 10.52
N THR A 330 -9.92 -11.09 9.85
CA THR A 330 -9.14 -12.31 9.56
C THR A 330 -8.47 -12.82 10.83
N LYS A 331 -8.53 -14.14 11.06
CA LYS A 331 -7.97 -14.78 12.26
C LYS A 331 -6.99 -15.91 11.96
N ASN A 332 -6.94 -16.37 10.71
CA ASN A 332 -6.05 -17.45 10.31
C ASN A 332 -4.62 -16.95 10.13
N ARG A 333 -3.67 -17.84 10.33
CA ARG A 333 -2.24 -17.60 10.06
C ARG A 333 -1.94 -18.03 8.62
N HIS A 334 -1.42 -17.12 7.82
CA HIS A 334 -1.05 -17.37 6.42
C HIS A 334 0.18 -16.56 6.03
N LEU A 335 1.13 -17.20 5.37
CA LEU A 335 2.37 -16.56 4.91
C LEU A 335 2.21 -16.03 3.49
N TRP A 336 2.42 -14.75 3.30
CA TRP A 336 2.65 -14.13 2.00
C TRP A 336 4.12 -13.74 1.88
N ARG A 337 4.72 -14.03 0.74
CA ARG A 337 6.07 -13.55 0.41
C ARG A 337 6.19 -13.28 -1.07
N VAL A 338 6.89 -12.21 -1.45
CA VAL A 338 7.17 -11.85 -2.84
C VAL A 338 8.56 -12.30 -3.27
N ILE A 339 9.40 -12.69 -2.33
CA ILE A 339 10.80 -13.10 -2.51
C ILE A 339 10.96 -14.63 -2.34
N PRO A 340 12.07 -15.23 -2.82
CA PRO A 340 12.37 -16.65 -2.56
C PRO A 340 12.47 -16.97 -1.07
N ALA A 341 11.98 -18.14 -0.65
CA ALA A 341 12.01 -18.55 0.76
C ALA A 341 13.44 -18.53 1.34
N LYS A 342 14.45 -18.94 0.55
CA LYS A 342 15.84 -18.90 1.00
C LYS A 342 16.32 -17.49 1.33
N VAL A 343 15.94 -16.49 0.52
CA VAL A 343 16.25 -15.08 0.80
C VAL A 343 15.51 -14.63 2.06
N ALA A 344 14.22 -14.98 2.20
CA ALA A 344 13.48 -14.67 3.41
C ALA A 344 14.18 -15.20 4.67
N TYR A 345 14.59 -16.47 4.69
CA TYR A 345 15.32 -17.06 5.84
C TYR A 345 16.67 -16.40 6.12
N ASP A 346 17.36 -15.87 5.10
CA ASP A 346 18.64 -15.19 5.31
C ASP A 346 18.49 -13.81 6.01
N TYR A 347 17.29 -13.19 5.98
CA TYR A 347 17.09 -11.80 6.42
C TYR A 347 15.98 -11.59 7.46
N ILE A 348 15.03 -12.51 7.64
CA ILE A 348 14.06 -12.43 8.73
C ILE A 348 14.69 -12.82 10.06
N PRO A 349 14.27 -12.24 11.21
CA PRO A 349 14.76 -12.65 12.52
C PRO A 349 14.54 -14.15 12.76
N SER A 350 15.57 -14.84 13.29
CA SER A 350 15.58 -16.30 13.47
C SER A 350 14.42 -16.84 14.33
N ARG A 351 13.87 -16.01 15.23
CA ARG A 351 12.69 -16.33 16.05
C ARG A 351 11.44 -16.68 15.24
N TYR A 352 11.35 -16.24 13.98
CA TYR A 352 10.21 -16.52 13.08
C TYR A 352 10.45 -17.68 12.10
N HIS A 353 11.66 -18.27 12.08
CA HIS A 353 11.99 -19.36 11.14
C HIS A 353 11.12 -20.59 11.33
N ALA A 354 10.85 -20.96 12.59
CA ALA A 354 10.02 -22.13 12.90
C ALA A 354 8.59 -21.95 12.42
N GLU A 355 8.00 -20.78 12.67
CA GLU A 355 6.63 -20.43 12.23
C GLU A 355 6.54 -20.39 10.70
N MET A 356 7.45 -19.70 10.04
CA MET A 356 7.47 -19.64 8.58
C MET A 356 7.60 -21.03 7.96
N ARG A 357 8.43 -21.91 8.52
CA ARG A 357 8.59 -23.30 8.07
C ARG A 357 7.29 -24.08 8.22
N ALA A 358 6.66 -23.99 9.38
CA ALA A 358 5.38 -24.68 9.65
C ALA A 358 4.29 -24.25 8.67
N LEU A 359 4.17 -22.97 8.38
CA LEU A 359 3.19 -22.46 7.39
C LEU A 359 3.47 -22.96 5.97
N ILE A 360 4.76 -23.06 5.58
CA ILE A 360 5.16 -23.61 4.28
C ILE A 360 4.81 -25.10 4.20
N GLU A 361 5.11 -25.91 5.23
CA GLU A 361 4.83 -27.33 5.28
C GLU A 361 3.33 -27.64 5.28
N GLN A 362 2.52 -26.78 5.89
CA GLN A 362 1.04 -26.86 5.88
C GLN A 362 0.43 -26.40 4.56
N GLY A 363 1.20 -25.83 3.62
CA GLY A 363 0.68 -25.21 2.41
C GLY A 363 -0.07 -23.88 2.65
N ALA A 364 0.03 -23.31 3.86
CA ALA A 364 -0.59 -22.05 4.25
C ALA A 364 0.29 -20.84 3.83
N TRP A 365 0.65 -20.79 2.55
CA TRP A 365 1.49 -19.74 2.03
C TRP A 365 1.21 -19.40 0.56
N VAL A 366 1.58 -18.19 0.15
CA VAL A 366 1.47 -17.75 -1.23
C VAL A 366 2.63 -16.83 -1.64
N ASN A 367 3.05 -16.95 -2.90
CA ASN A 367 3.72 -15.87 -3.63
C ASN A 367 2.77 -15.41 -4.73
N PRO A 368 2.36 -14.13 -4.75
CA PRO A 368 1.34 -13.64 -5.68
C PRO A 368 1.74 -13.78 -7.14
N LEU A 369 3.05 -13.72 -7.44
CA LEU A 369 3.58 -13.79 -8.82
C LEU A 369 3.55 -15.19 -9.42
N PHE A 370 3.35 -16.25 -8.61
CA PHE A 370 3.23 -17.62 -9.09
C PHE A 370 1.78 -18.05 -9.14
N TYR A 371 1.15 -17.83 -10.29
CA TYR A 371 -0.24 -18.21 -10.51
C TYR A 371 -0.34 -19.27 -11.61
N ARG A 372 -1.00 -20.41 -11.29
CA ARG A 372 -1.04 -21.57 -12.21
C ARG A 372 -1.84 -21.28 -13.48
N ALA A 373 -2.88 -20.45 -13.40
CA ALA A 373 -3.72 -20.12 -14.53
C ALA A 373 -3.05 -19.15 -15.52
N ASP A 374 -2.09 -18.35 -15.06
CA ASP A 374 -1.25 -17.52 -15.93
C ASP A 374 -0.19 -18.43 -16.60
N ARG A 375 -0.39 -18.76 -17.87
CA ARG A 375 0.36 -19.82 -18.56
C ARG A 375 1.48 -19.32 -19.45
N ASN A 376 1.57 -18.01 -19.72
CA ASN A 376 2.55 -17.45 -20.62
C ASN A 376 3.99 -17.78 -20.16
N LEU A 377 4.72 -18.51 -21.00
CA LEU A 377 6.07 -18.99 -20.67
C LEU A 377 7.09 -17.85 -20.57
N ILE A 378 6.98 -16.85 -21.45
CA ILE A 378 7.91 -15.69 -21.45
C ILE A 378 7.69 -14.87 -20.18
N HIS A 379 6.42 -14.66 -19.79
CA HIS A 379 6.06 -14.01 -18.55
C HIS A 379 6.63 -14.78 -17.34
N LYS A 380 6.43 -16.09 -17.26
CA LYS A 380 7.00 -16.94 -16.19
C LYS A 380 8.52 -16.86 -16.10
N LEU A 381 9.22 -16.89 -17.24
CA LEU A 381 10.68 -16.77 -17.26
C LEU A 381 11.16 -15.40 -16.73
N ARG A 382 10.43 -14.31 -17.05
CA ARG A 382 10.74 -12.99 -16.47
C ARG A 382 10.54 -12.98 -14.96
N ILE A 383 9.42 -13.49 -14.47
CA ILE A 383 9.17 -13.59 -13.02
C ILE A 383 10.27 -14.41 -12.33
N LEU A 384 10.66 -15.56 -12.88
CA LEU A 384 11.75 -16.38 -12.33
C LEU A 384 13.09 -15.65 -12.30
N ARG A 385 13.43 -14.91 -13.38
CA ARG A 385 14.63 -14.08 -13.42
C ARG A 385 14.61 -13.00 -12.35
N ASP A 386 13.48 -12.34 -12.16
CA ASP A 386 13.35 -11.27 -11.16
C ASP A 386 13.37 -11.84 -9.72
N GLN A 387 12.81 -13.04 -9.49
CA GLN A 387 12.96 -13.77 -8.25
C GLN A 387 14.44 -14.10 -7.94
N TRP A 388 15.21 -14.48 -8.94
CA TRP A 388 16.65 -14.78 -8.75
C TRP A 388 17.46 -13.54 -8.35
N ARG A 389 17.12 -12.36 -8.88
CA ARG A 389 17.76 -11.08 -8.57
C ARG A 389 17.55 -10.61 -7.12
N TYR A 390 16.53 -11.08 -6.43
CA TYR A 390 16.32 -10.68 -5.04
C TYR A 390 17.50 -11.05 -4.14
N LYS A 391 18.20 -12.15 -4.41
CA LYS A 391 19.40 -12.52 -3.64
C LYS A 391 20.47 -11.42 -3.69
N GLU A 392 20.72 -10.88 -4.87
CA GLU A 392 21.72 -9.82 -5.08
C GLU A 392 21.25 -8.49 -4.47
N ARG A 393 19.97 -8.16 -4.65
CA ARG A 393 19.36 -6.93 -4.11
C ARG A 393 19.47 -6.88 -2.58
N TYR A 394 19.12 -7.94 -1.89
CA TYR A 394 19.22 -8.00 -0.44
C TYR A 394 20.67 -8.00 0.05
N ALA A 395 21.54 -8.76 -0.60
CA ALA A 395 22.97 -8.78 -0.25
C ALA A 395 23.67 -7.42 -0.39
N SER A 396 23.17 -6.55 -1.27
CA SER A 396 23.73 -5.20 -1.46
C SER A 396 23.12 -4.13 -0.54
N SER A 397 22.00 -4.41 0.14
CA SER A 397 21.26 -3.40 0.90
C SER A 397 21.02 -3.75 2.37
N MET A 398 21.26 -4.99 2.77
CA MET A 398 21.04 -5.47 4.15
C MET A 398 22.15 -6.41 4.61
N GLU A 399 22.44 -6.38 5.92
CA GLU A 399 23.16 -7.45 6.59
C GLU A 399 22.20 -8.61 6.90
N LYS A 400 22.71 -9.84 6.84
CA LYS A 400 21.91 -11.03 7.20
C LYS A 400 21.50 -10.99 8.66
N ALA A 401 20.28 -11.39 8.95
CA ALA A 401 19.84 -11.57 10.33
C ALA A 401 20.63 -12.72 11.01
N ASN A 402 21.03 -12.49 12.26
CA ASN A 402 21.73 -13.47 13.10
C ASN A 402 20.77 -14.51 13.68
#